data_93e337bf9eb3a35addfcd79b14646c54
#
_entry.id   93e337bf9eb3a35addfcd79b14646c54
#
_cell.length_a   1.000
_cell.length_b   1.000
_cell.length_c   1.000
_cell.angle_alpha   90.00
_cell.angle_beta   90.00
_cell.angle_gamma   90.00
#
_symmetry.space_group_name_H-M   'P 1'
#
loop_
_entity.id
_entity.type
_entity.pdbx_description
1 polymer ?
#
loop_
_entity_poly.entity_id
_entity_poly.type
_entity_poly.pdbx_seq_one_letter_code
_entity_poly.pdbx_strand_id
1 'polypeptide(L)'
;MRVNITYSEELENIPGLITEFMRDSGKALLILSNHVANIDDGTIRDVLKGDEILRVIEDTRKKLASIDQRLEDASALLSGYNNAIQGNVNADEEASTEQP
;
A
#
# COMPACT_ATOMS: atom_id res chain seq x y z
N MET A 1 9.18 -6.93 20.73
CA MET A 1 8.80 -5.56 20.40
C MET A 1 7.67 -5.52 19.40
N ARG A 2 6.76 -4.60 19.58
CA ARG A 2 5.61 -4.45 18.70
C ARG A 2 5.62 -3.11 17.98
N VAL A 3 5.15 -3.11 16.76
CA VAL A 3 4.86 -1.89 16.02
C VAL A 3 3.35 -1.71 16.04
N ASN A 4 2.89 -0.57 16.53
CA ASN A 4 1.48 -0.30 16.67
C ASN A 4 1.11 0.95 15.85
N ILE A 5 0.58 0.73 14.66
CA ILE A 5 0.13 1.80 13.77
C ILE A 5 -1.35 1.54 13.47
N THR A 6 -1.66 0.94 12.34
CA THR A 6 -3.00 0.47 12.00
C THR A 6 -3.27 -0.88 12.65
N TYR A 7 -2.22 -1.69 12.75
CA TYR A 7 -2.25 -3.00 13.35
C TYR A 7 -1.24 -3.08 14.47
N SER A 8 -1.49 -3.95 15.46
CA SER A 8 -0.52 -4.30 16.49
C SER A 8 0.11 -5.63 16.10
N GLU A 9 1.37 -5.64 15.75
CA GLU A 9 2.09 -6.81 15.28
C GLU A 9 3.46 -6.94 15.93
N GLU A 10 3.93 -8.18 16.03
CA GLU A 10 5.31 -8.43 16.44
C GLU A 10 6.26 -7.95 15.33
N LEU A 11 7.40 -7.42 15.73
CA LEU A 11 8.37 -6.84 14.83
C LEU A 11 8.79 -7.77 13.70
N GLU A 12 8.97 -9.04 14.00
CA GLU A 12 9.41 -10.05 13.03
C GLU A 12 8.39 -10.34 11.94
N ASN A 13 7.12 -10.00 12.17
CA ASN A 13 6.03 -10.24 11.21
C ASN A 13 5.79 -9.05 10.28
N ILE A 14 6.38 -7.88 10.58
CA ILE A 14 6.13 -6.66 9.82
C ILE A 14 6.59 -6.76 8.36
N PRO A 15 7.79 -7.27 8.05
CA PRO A 15 8.20 -7.38 6.64
C PRO A 15 7.23 -8.22 5.80
N GLY A 16 6.73 -9.32 6.35
CA GLY A 16 5.75 -10.16 5.67
C GLY A 16 4.43 -9.45 5.42
N LEU A 17 3.97 -8.68 6.39
CA LEU A 17 2.73 -7.90 6.28
C LEU A 17 2.86 -6.80 5.23
N ILE A 18 3.98 -6.10 5.22
CA ILE A 18 4.26 -5.07 4.21
C ILE A 18 4.29 -5.69 2.81
N THR A 19 4.96 -6.83 2.66
CA THR A 19 5.04 -7.54 1.38
C THR A 19 3.65 -7.93 0.90
N GLU A 20 2.79 -8.38 1.79
CA GLU A 20 1.41 -8.74 1.48
C GLU A 20 0.62 -7.53 0.99
N PHE A 21 0.75 -6.38 1.67
CA PHE A 21 0.09 -5.14 1.26
C PHE A 21 0.57 -4.69 -0.12
N MET A 22 1.87 -4.77 -0.38
CA MET A 22 2.44 -4.38 -1.68
C MET A 22 1.95 -5.31 -2.80
N ARG A 23 1.93 -6.61 -2.53
CA ARG A 23 1.48 -7.60 -3.50
C ARG A 23 0.01 -7.41 -3.86
N ASP A 24 -0.84 -7.22 -2.85
CA ASP A 24 -2.28 -7.01 -3.06
C ASP A 24 -2.53 -5.72 -3.81
N SER A 25 -1.80 -4.66 -3.50
CA SER A 25 -1.88 -3.38 -4.21
C SER A 25 -1.47 -3.53 -5.68
N GLY A 26 -0.39 -4.27 -5.94
CA GLY A 26 0.07 -4.54 -7.30
C GLY A 26 -0.96 -5.30 -8.13
N LYS A 27 -1.58 -6.33 -7.54
CA LYS A 27 -2.65 -7.10 -8.21
C LYS A 27 -3.86 -6.22 -8.52
N ALA A 28 -4.28 -5.39 -7.56
CA ALA A 28 -5.40 -4.49 -7.75
C ALA A 28 -5.12 -3.45 -8.84
N LEU A 29 -3.90 -2.90 -8.86
CA LEU A 29 -3.49 -1.96 -9.91
C LEU A 29 -3.50 -2.60 -11.30
N LEU A 30 -3.07 -3.86 -11.40
CA LEU A 30 -3.07 -4.58 -12.68
C LEU A 30 -4.49 -4.75 -13.19
N ILE A 31 -5.42 -5.13 -12.33
CA ILE A 31 -6.83 -5.29 -12.70
C ILE A 31 -7.42 -3.96 -13.17
N LEU A 32 -7.16 -2.87 -12.45
CA LEU A 32 -7.61 -1.54 -12.83
C LEU A 32 -7.01 -1.10 -14.16
N SER A 33 -5.71 -1.35 -14.35
CA SER A 33 -5.02 -1.04 -15.61
C SER A 33 -5.72 -1.71 -16.79
N ASN A 34 -6.06 -2.99 -16.66
CA ASN A 34 -6.75 -3.73 -17.73
C ASN A 34 -8.14 -3.17 -18.00
N HIS A 35 -8.89 -2.83 -16.96
CA HIS A 35 -10.23 -2.25 -17.12
C HIS A 35 -10.18 -0.92 -17.84
N VAL A 36 -9.28 -0.04 -17.43
CA VAL A 36 -9.17 1.31 -18.03
C VAL A 36 -8.65 1.23 -19.46
N ALA A 37 -7.66 0.39 -19.71
CA ALA A 37 -7.05 0.26 -21.03
C ALA A 37 -7.99 -0.34 -22.07
N ASN A 38 -9.05 -1.04 -21.65
CA ASN A 38 -10.04 -1.62 -22.57
C ASN A 38 -11.10 -0.63 -23.02
N ILE A 39 -11.14 0.57 -22.45
CA ILE A 39 -12.06 1.63 -22.89
C ILE A 39 -11.40 2.36 -24.05
N ASP A 40 -11.94 2.15 -25.25
CA ASP A 40 -11.40 2.75 -26.46
C ASP A 40 -12.34 3.83 -27.02
N ASP A 41 -11.92 4.44 -28.12
CA ASP A 41 -12.65 5.51 -28.80
C ASP A 41 -14.05 5.04 -29.25
N GLY A 42 -14.16 3.83 -29.78
CA GLY A 42 -15.44 3.27 -30.20
C GLY A 42 -16.41 3.09 -29.03
N THR A 43 -15.90 2.67 -27.88
CA THR A 43 -16.69 2.54 -26.65
C THR A 43 -17.17 3.91 -26.16
N ILE A 44 -16.31 4.91 -26.20
CA ILE A 44 -16.64 6.28 -25.78
C ILE A 44 -17.71 6.88 -26.67
N ARG A 45 -17.68 6.61 -27.98
CA ARG A 45 -18.64 7.13 -28.94
C ARG A 45 -20.02 6.47 -28.86
N ASP A 46 -20.12 5.32 -28.22
CA ASP A 46 -21.38 4.62 -28.05
C ASP A 46 -22.23 5.30 -26.98
N VAL A 47 -23.23 6.04 -27.42
CA VAL A 47 -24.10 6.83 -26.54
C VAL A 47 -24.80 5.95 -25.50
N LEU A 48 -25.11 4.70 -25.86
CA LEU A 48 -25.80 3.76 -24.97
C LEU A 48 -24.92 3.29 -23.81
N LYS A 49 -23.61 3.46 -23.91
CA LYS A 49 -22.64 3.02 -22.90
C LYS A 49 -22.13 4.16 -22.03
N GLY A 50 -22.62 5.38 -22.21
CA GLY A 50 -22.15 6.54 -21.48
C GLY A 50 -22.21 6.39 -19.97
N ASP A 51 -23.36 5.92 -19.45
CA ASP A 51 -23.55 5.74 -18.01
C ASP A 51 -22.66 4.61 -17.46
N GLU A 52 -22.48 3.56 -18.23
CA GLU A 52 -21.62 2.44 -17.87
C GLU A 52 -20.17 2.88 -17.75
N ILE A 53 -19.70 3.68 -18.71
CA ILE A 53 -18.35 4.22 -18.70
C ILE A 53 -18.13 5.14 -17.49
N LEU A 54 -19.12 6.00 -17.20
CA LEU A 54 -19.04 6.87 -16.03
C LEU A 54 -18.94 6.06 -14.72
N ARG A 55 -19.65 4.94 -14.64
CA ARG A 55 -19.54 4.03 -13.49
C ARG A 55 -18.16 3.42 -13.38
N VAL A 56 -17.60 2.98 -14.50
CA VAL A 56 -16.23 2.42 -14.51
C VAL A 56 -15.24 3.46 -14.02
N ILE A 57 -15.35 4.71 -14.46
CA ILE A 57 -14.48 5.79 -14.02
C ILE A 57 -14.63 6.00 -12.51
N GLU A 58 -15.84 6.10 -12.00
CA GLU A 58 -16.08 6.31 -10.58
C GLU A 58 -15.59 5.13 -9.73
N ASP A 59 -15.86 3.92 -10.16
CA ASP A 59 -15.38 2.72 -9.47
C ASP A 59 -13.86 2.66 -9.46
N THR A 60 -13.22 3.04 -10.57
CA THR A 60 -11.75 3.09 -10.67
C THR A 60 -11.19 4.10 -9.68
N ARG A 61 -11.78 5.28 -9.59
CA ARG A 61 -11.35 6.31 -8.65
C ARG A 61 -11.45 5.82 -7.20
N LYS A 62 -12.56 5.16 -6.85
CA LYS A 62 -12.75 4.61 -5.51
C LYS A 62 -11.74 3.51 -5.20
N LYS A 63 -11.47 2.64 -6.16
CA LYS A 63 -10.48 1.57 -5.98
C LYS A 63 -9.08 2.12 -5.87
N LEU A 64 -8.75 3.16 -6.64
CA LEU A 64 -7.45 3.84 -6.50
C LEU A 64 -7.29 4.45 -5.12
N ALA A 65 -8.34 5.06 -4.58
CA ALA A 65 -8.30 5.61 -3.21
C ALA A 65 -8.06 4.49 -2.18
N SER A 66 -8.69 3.33 -2.36
CA SER A 66 -8.49 2.18 -1.49
C SER A 66 -7.07 1.63 -1.59
N ILE A 67 -6.52 1.56 -2.80
CA ILE A 67 -5.13 1.14 -3.02
C ILE A 67 -4.17 2.13 -2.37
N ASP A 68 -4.42 3.43 -2.56
CA ASP A 68 -3.62 4.48 -1.94
C ASP A 68 -3.58 4.34 -0.43
N GLN A 69 -4.73 4.08 0.19
CA GLN A 69 -4.82 3.86 1.63
C GLN A 69 -3.97 2.66 2.06
N ARG A 70 -4.02 1.57 1.29
CA ARG A 70 -3.22 0.37 1.58
C ARG A 70 -1.73 0.66 1.47
N LEU A 71 -1.33 1.43 0.46
CA LEU A 71 0.07 1.83 0.29
C LEU A 71 0.50 2.77 1.41
N GLU A 72 -0.37 3.65 1.85
CA GLU A 72 -0.11 4.53 3.00
C GLU A 72 0.10 3.70 4.27
N ASP A 73 -0.72 2.69 4.49
CA ASP A 73 -0.57 1.77 5.62
C ASP A 73 0.77 1.03 5.54
N ALA A 74 1.14 0.57 4.36
CA ALA A 74 2.44 -0.09 4.14
C ALA A 74 3.59 0.86 4.43
N SER A 75 3.48 2.12 4.00
CA SER A 75 4.48 3.14 4.26
C SER A 75 4.63 3.41 5.76
N ALA A 76 3.52 3.54 6.47
CA ALA A 76 3.52 3.75 7.92
C ALA A 76 4.13 2.55 8.66
N LEU A 77 3.79 1.33 8.24
CA LEU A 77 4.35 0.12 8.82
C LEU A 77 5.85 0.03 8.59
N LEU A 78 6.30 0.32 7.37
CA LEU A 78 7.72 0.29 7.04
C LEU A 78 8.50 1.34 7.83
N SER A 79 7.95 2.54 7.94
CA SER A 79 8.57 3.62 8.72
C SER A 79 8.69 3.22 10.19
N GLY A 80 7.64 2.66 10.77
CA GLY A 80 7.67 2.16 12.14
C GLY A 80 8.65 1.02 12.33
N TYR A 81 8.71 0.09 11.36
CA TYR A 81 9.64 -1.01 11.38
C TYR A 81 11.09 -0.52 11.34
N ASN A 82 11.40 0.39 10.41
CA ASN A 82 12.73 0.95 10.28
C ASN A 82 13.16 1.67 11.57
N ASN A 83 12.27 2.45 12.16
CA ASN A 83 12.53 3.14 13.41
C ASN A 83 12.80 2.15 14.55
N ALA A 84 12.05 1.08 14.62
CA ALA A 84 12.22 0.06 15.64
C ALA A 84 13.56 -0.66 15.49
N ILE A 85 13.92 -1.02 14.25
CA ILE A 85 15.20 -1.68 13.95
C ILE A 85 16.36 -0.72 14.24
N GLN A 86 16.30 0.51 13.79
CA GLN A 86 17.34 1.51 14.04
C GLN A 86 17.45 1.84 15.51
N GLY A 87 16.33 1.93 16.22
CA GLY A 87 16.30 2.14 17.66
C GLY A 87 17.03 1.02 18.40
N ASN A 88 16.79 -0.23 18.01
CA ASN A 88 17.47 -1.37 18.61
C ASN A 88 18.97 -1.35 18.31
N VAL A 89 19.36 -1.05 17.06
CA VAL A 89 20.77 -0.95 16.66
C VAL A 89 21.43 0.20 17.39
N ASN A 90 20.81 1.37 17.46
CA ASN A 90 21.35 2.53 18.14
C ASN A 90 21.51 2.28 19.65
N ALA A 91 20.56 1.58 20.26
CA ALA A 91 20.65 1.22 21.66
C ALA A 91 21.86 0.30 21.91
N ASP A 92 22.09 -0.66 21.03
CA ASP A 92 23.26 -1.55 21.10
C ASP A 92 24.55 -0.78 20.90
N GLU A 93 24.59 0.14 19.93
CA GLU A 93 25.73 1.00 19.68
C GLU A 93 26.02 1.92 20.85
N GLU A 94 25.00 2.54 21.42
CA GLU A 94 25.13 3.40 22.60
C GLU A 94 25.66 2.61 23.77
N ALA A 95 25.18 1.41 24.00
CA ALA A 95 25.65 0.54 25.04
C ALA A 95 27.15 0.20 24.86
N SER A 96 27.58 0.06 23.58
CA SER A 96 28.98 -0.19 23.25
C SER A 96 29.85 1.06 23.39
N THR A 97 29.35 2.21 22.95
CA THR A 97 30.12 3.46 22.91
C THR A 97 30.15 4.19 24.25
N GLU A 98 29.17 3.94 25.10
CA GLU A 98 29.14 4.50 26.44
C GLU A 98 30.17 3.86 27.38
N GLN A 99 30.81 2.84 26.92
CA GLN A 99 31.89 2.21 27.68
C GLN A 99 33.08 3.16 27.74
N PRO A 100 33.38 3.69 28.87
CA PRO A 100 34.55 4.59 29.03
C PRO A 100 35.83 3.82 28.84
#